data_d9a3b755ef08ce6c05c13d264149741f
#
_entry.id   d9a3b755ef08ce6c05c13d264149741f
#
_cell.length_a   1.000
_cell.length_b   1.000
_cell.length_c   1.000
_cell.angle_alpha   90.00
_cell.angle_beta   90.00
_cell.angle_gamma   90.00
#
_symmetry.space_group_name_H-M   'P 1'
#
loop_
_entity.id
_entity.type
_entity.pdbx_description
1 polymer ?
#
loop_
_entity_poly.entity_id
_entity_poly.type
_entity_poly.pdbx_seq_one_letter_code
_entity_poly.pdbx_strand_id
1 'polypeptide(L)' 'MSDLVNKVAELLNAPVDLVQRSAEARAQASGVSVDDVLNSWA' A
#
# COMPACT_ATOMS: atom_id res chain seq x y z
N MET A 1 -11.89 -3.22 -3.63
CA MET A 1 -10.45 -3.00 -3.58
C MET A 1 -10.12 -1.66 -4.17
N SER A 2 -9.22 -0.99 -3.57
CA SER A 2 -8.85 0.35 -3.99
C SER A 2 -7.95 0.30 -5.23
N ASP A 3 -8.21 1.15 -6.21
CA ASP A 3 -7.34 1.29 -7.39
C ASP A 3 -5.94 1.74 -6.99
N LEU A 4 -5.81 2.35 -5.82
CA LEU A 4 -4.54 2.83 -5.33
C LEU A 4 -3.56 1.70 -5.06
N VAL A 5 -4.02 0.60 -4.46
CA VAL A 5 -3.14 -0.55 -4.21
C VAL A 5 -2.69 -1.18 -5.52
N ASN A 6 -3.57 -1.25 -6.51
CA ASN A 6 -3.22 -1.76 -7.83
C ASN A 6 -2.16 -0.88 -8.51
N LYS A 7 -2.34 0.42 -8.40
CA LYS A 7 -1.41 1.38 -8.97
C LYS A 7 -0.02 1.26 -8.34
N VAL A 8 0.03 1.17 -7.02
CA VAL A 8 1.30 1.02 -6.32
C VAL A 8 1.96 -0.31 -6.69
N ALA A 9 1.18 -1.38 -6.78
CA ALA A 9 1.71 -2.69 -7.18
C ALA A 9 2.36 -2.63 -8.56
N GLU A 10 1.72 -1.93 -9.51
CA GLU A 10 2.31 -1.74 -10.84
C GLU A 10 3.60 -0.95 -10.77
N LEU A 11 3.61 0.16 -10.03
CA LEU A 11 4.79 1.01 -9.92
C LEU A 11 5.98 0.27 -9.30
N LEU A 12 5.73 -0.58 -8.33
CA LEU A 12 6.76 -1.34 -7.65
C LEU A 12 7.06 -2.68 -8.31
N ASN A 13 6.27 -3.05 -9.32
CA ASN A 13 6.37 -4.34 -9.98
C ASN A 13 6.28 -5.48 -8.96
N ALA A 14 5.30 -5.39 -8.07
CA ALA A 14 5.12 -6.32 -6.97
C ALA A 14 3.70 -6.87 -6.96
N PRO A 15 3.48 -8.07 -6.36
CA PRO A 15 2.12 -8.61 -6.23
C PRO A 15 1.26 -7.71 -5.36
N VAL A 16 -0.02 -7.57 -5.72
CA VAL A 16 -0.96 -6.73 -4.97
C VAL A 16 -1.05 -7.18 -3.51
N ASP A 17 -1.11 -8.47 -3.26
CA ASP A 17 -1.21 -9.01 -1.90
C ASP A 17 -0.04 -8.57 -1.03
N LEU A 18 1.16 -8.57 -1.60
CA LEU A 18 2.36 -8.15 -0.87
C LEU A 18 2.30 -6.66 -0.55
N VAL A 19 1.89 -5.86 -1.52
CA VAL A 19 1.77 -4.41 -1.34
C VAL A 19 0.74 -4.11 -0.26
N GLN A 20 -0.41 -4.78 -0.31
CA GLN A 20 -1.48 -4.58 0.67
C GLN A 20 -1.01 -4.92 2.09
N ARG A 21 -0.34 -6.05 2.24
CA ARG A 21 0.17 -6.49 3.54
C ARG A 21 1.22 -5.53 4.09
N SER A 22 2.12 -5.11 3.23
CA SER A 22 3.18 -4.18 3.62
C SER A 22 2.60 -2.85 4.06
N ALA A 23 1.59 -2.36 3.32
CA ALA A 23 0.92 -1.11 3.64
C ALA A 23 0.16 -1.21 4.96
N GLU A 24 -0.51 -2.34 5.21
CA GLU A 24 -1.24 -2.56 6.46
C GLU A 24 -0.29 -2.58 7.66
N ALA A 25 0.82 -3.28 7.53
CA ALA A 25 1.81 -3.37 8.61
C ALA A 25 2.39 -1.98 8.91
N ARG A 26 2.71 -1.23 7.88
CA ARG A 26 3.28 0.11 8.03
C ARG A 26 2.27 1.08 8.63
N ALA A 27 1.03 1.02 8.17
CA ALA A 27 -0.04 1.87 8.68
C ALA A 27 -0.26 1.64 10.17
N GLN A 28 -0.28 0.38 10.58
CA GLN A 28 -0.47 0.02 11.98
C GLN A 28 0.70 0.50 12.83
N ALA A 29 1.92 0.33 12.36
CA ALA A 29 3.12 0.75 13.09
C ALA A 29 3.21 2.27 13.19
N SER A 30 2.70 2.99 12.21
CA SER A 30 2.81 4.46 12.14
C SER A 30 1.56 5.18 12.67
N GLY A 31 0.47 4.46 12.92
CA GLY A 31 -0.78 5.08 13.38
C GLY A 31 -1.48 5.90 12.32
N VAL A 32 -1.32 5.52 11.04
CA VAL A 32 -1.95 6.21 9.91
C VAL A 32 -2.81 5.23 9.14
N SER A 33 -3.55 5.69 8.14
CA SER A 33 -4.38 4.83 7.31
C SER A 33 -3.54 4.11 6.24
N VAL A 34 -4.07 2.98 5.76
CA VAL A 34 -3.43 2.25 4.64
C VAL A 34 -3.34 3.14 3.41
N ASP A 35 -4.38 3.92 3.13
CA ASP A 35 -4.38 4.84 2.00
C ASP A 35 -3.27 5.88 2.11
N ASP A 36 -3.00 6.38 3.31
CA ASP A 36 -1.91 7.32 3.54
C ASP A 36 -0.57 6.69 3.17
N VAL A 37 -0.36 5.43 3.58
CA VAL A 37 0.87 4.72 3.26
C VAL A 37 0.99 4.52 1.75
N LEU A 38 -0.07 4.04 1.12
CA LEU A 38 -0.07 3.80 -0.33
C LEU A 38 0.18 5.08 -1.11
N ASN A 39 -0.40 6.20 -0.69
CA ASN A 39 -0.17 7.49 -1.32
C ASN A 39 1.29 7.91 -1.21
N SER A 40 1.95 7.61 -0.11
CA SER A 40 3.36 7.96 0.06
C SER A 40 4.26 7.13 -0.84
N TRP A 41 3.81 5.95 -1.25
CA TRP A 41 4.57 5.07 -2.15
C TRP A 41 4.26 5.32 -3.63
N ALA A 42 3.16 5.99 -3.93
CA ALA A 42 2.74 6.25 -5.30
C ALA A 42 3.57 7.35 -5.99
#